data_6a3632e136b826e421947c6a110f324f
#
_entry.id   6a3632e136b826e421947c6a110f324f
#
_cell.length_a   1.000
_cell.length_b   1.000
_cell.length_c   1.000
_cell.angle_alpha   90.00
_cell.angle_beta   90.00
_cell.angle_gamma   90.00
#
_symmetry.space_group_name_H-M   'P 1'
#
loop_
_entity.id
_entity.type
_entity.pdbx_description
1 polymer ?
#
loop_
_entity_poly.entity_id
_entity_poly.type
_entity_poly.pdbx_seq_one_letter_code
_entity_poly.pdbx_strand_id
1 'polypeptide(L)'
;MSDTSADPHDVNRGFFFSHVGWLMMKKHPDVIAAGKKIDMSDIINDPVARFHVKYFTILKVMCCFLLPTVIMVYTWHESWAIAILIQCFVRYLLNLHFTWAVNSFAHLWGVTPYDRNVKPKENWGVSIVAMGEGWHNFHHTFPWDYKAAELSYFINPTTLIIDAFALIGWAYDRKIASTNLIEAVTKNRGEKICK
;
A
#
# COMPACT_ATOMS: atom_id res chain seq x y z
N MET A 1 15.51 -2.44 -2.02
CA MET A 1 15.79 -3.58 -1.10
C MET A 1 14.61 -4.59 -1.09
N SER A 2 13.64 -4.42 -1.97
CA SER A 2 12.52 -5.36 -2.12
C SER A 2 13.02 -6.76 -2.44
N ASP A 3 12.41 -7.77 -1.84
CA ASP A 3 12.69 -9.20 -2.05
C ASP A 3 14.16 -9.63 -1.76
N THR A 4 14.78 -8.98 -0.80
CA THR A 4 16.11 -9.32 -0.27
C THR A 4 16.06 -9.64 1.22
N SER A 5 17.16 -10.11 1.83
CA SER A 5 17.26 -10.32 3.29
C SER A 5 16.97 -9.06 4.12
N ALA A 6 17.09 -7.87 3.51
CA ALA A 6 16.76 -6.59 4.11
C ALA A 6 15.29 -6.17 3.92
N ASP A 7 14.47 -7.00 3.26
CA ASP A 7 13.03 -6.79 3.11
C ASP A 7 12.28 -7.44 4.29
N PRO A 8 11.47 -6.71 5.05
CA PRO A 8 10.66 -7.29 6.11
C PRO A 8 9.63 -8.31 5.60
N HIS A 9 9.22 -8.23 4.32
CA HIS A 9 8.20 -9.05 3.69
C HIS A 9 8.75 -9.99 2.60
N ASP A 10 10.02 -10.31 2.64
CA ASP A 10 10.74 -11.07 1.61
C ASP A 10 9.96 -12.30 1.12
N VAL A 11 9.46 -12.24 -0.13
CA VAL A 11 8.67 -13.32 -0.75
C VAL A 11 9.50 -14.57 -1.06
N ASN A 12 10.85 -14.49 -1.04
CA ASN A 12 11.71 -15.68 -1.18
C ASN A 12 11.51 -16.66 -0.02
N ARG A 13 10.98 -16.19 1.11
CA ARG A 13 10.63 -17.01 2.28
C ARG A 13 9.25 -17.65 2.17
N GLY A 14 8.56 -17.46 1.05
CA GLY A 14 7.27 -18.05 0.73
C GLY A 14 6.07 -17.17 1.05
N PHE A 15 4.92 -17.56 0.48
CA PHE A 15 3.66 -16.80 0.57
C PHE A 15 3.23 -16.51 2.01
N PHE A 16 3.20 -17.53 2.86
CA PHE A 16 2.75 -17.35 4.25
C PHE A 16 3.60 -16.32 4.98
N PHE A 17 4.93 -16.37 4.79
CA PHE A 17 5.84 -15.41 5.42
C PHE A 17 5.58 -13.99 4.93
N SER A 18 5.54 -13.74 3.63
CA SER A 18 5.34 -12.40 3.07
C SER A 18 3.94 -11.84 3.36
N HIS A 19 2.92 -12.71 3.48
CA HIS A 19 1.56 -12.29 3.79
C HIS A 19 1.39 -11.91 5.26
N VAL A 20 1.62 -12.82 6.17
CA VAL A 20 1.33 -12.63 7.61
C VAL A 20 2.44 -13.11 8.55
N GLY A 21 3.24 -14.10 8.15
CA GLY A 21 4.22 -14.75 9.02
C GLY A 21 5.31 -13.80 9.54
N TRP A 22 5.65 -12.76 8.76
CA TRP A 22 6.61 -11.74 9.16
C TRP A 22 6.22 -11.00 10.45
N LEU A 23 4.93 -10.89 10.75
CA LEU A 23 4.42 -10.28 12.00
C LEU A 23 4.68 -11.16 13.24
N MET A 24 4.83 -12.48 13.04
CA MET A 24 5.02 -13.46 14.10
C MET A 24 6.49 -13.67 14.43
N MET A 25 7.41 -13.08 13.67
CA MET A 25 8.84 -13.31 13.76
C MET A 25 9.61 -12.03 14.14
N LYS A 26 10.77 -12.21 14.75
CA LYS A 26 11.71 -11.10 14.95
C LYS A 26 12.24 -10.64 13.58
N LYS A 27 12.36 -9.32 13.42
CA LYS A 27 12.96 -8.74 12.20
C LYS A 27 14.36 -9.25 11.99
N HIS A 28 14.69 -9.59 10.74
CA HIS A 28 16.04 -9.98 10.36
C HIS A 28 17.04 -8.84 10.67
N PRO A 29 18.28 -9.15 11.09
CA PRO A 29 19.29 -8.12 11.37
C PRO A 29 19.54 -7.15 10.21
N ASP A 30 19.51 -7.65 8.97
CA ASP A 30 19.68 -6.83 7.77
C ASP A 30 18.55 -5.80 7.59
N VAL A 31 17.31 -6.16 7.95
CA VAL A 31 16.16 -5.21 7.94
C VAL A 31 16.42 -4.08 8.92
N ILE A 32 16.90 -4.42 10.12
CA ILE A 32 17.22 -3.43 11.16
C ILE A 32 18.38 -2.53 10.71
N ALA A 33 19.44 -3.14 10.16
CA ALA A 33 20.62 -2.42 9.68
C ALA A 33 20.29 -1.50 8.50
N ALA A 34 19.44 -1.95 7.57
CA ALA A 34 18.97 -1.15 6.45
C ALA A 34 18.10 0.02 6.91
N GLY A 35 17.16 -0.23 7.83
CA GLY A 35 16.27 0.81 8.37
C GLY A 35 17.02 1.93 9.07
N LYS A 36 18.13 1.63 9.76
CA LYS A 36 18.96 2.65 10.42
C LYS A 36 19.67 3.59 9.44
N LYS A 37 19.82 3.22 8.18
CA LYS A 37 20.48 4.03 7.13
C LYS A 37 19.52 4.98 6.41
N ILE A 38 18.22 4.84 6.64
CA ILE A 38 17.20 5.67 5.98
C ILE A 38 17.10 6.99 6.74
N ASP A 39 17.30 8.10 6.03
CA ASP A 39 17.02 9.43 6.57
C ASP A 39 15.50 9.64 6.60
N MET A 40 14.97 9.86 7.79
CA MET A 40 13.54 10.09 8.05
C MET A 40 13.30 11.52 8.54
N SER A 41 14.28 12.40 8.36
CA SER A 41 14.24 13.77 8.91
C SER A 41 13.07 14.60 8.35
N ASP A 42 12.73 14.41 7.09
CA ASP A 42 11.58 15.03 6.43
C ASP A 42 10.25 14.66 7.11
N ILE A 43 10.04 13.40 7.39
CA ILE A 43 8.82 12.90 8.08
C ILE A 43 8.82 13.30 9.55
N ILE A 44 9.97 13.16 10.24
CA ILE A 44 10.08 13.48 11.67
C ILE A 44 9.86 14.98 11.94
N ASN A 45 10.26 15.84 11.01
CA ASN A 45 10.09 17.28 11.12
C ASN A 45 8.73 17.81 10.66
N ASP A 46 7.97 16.98 9.91
CA ASP A 46 6.63 17.33 9.47
C ASP A 46 5.66 17.46 10.66
N PRO A 47 4.92 18.55 10.82
CA PRO A 47 4.04 18.78 11.97
C PRO A 47 2.82 17.81 11.96
N VAL A 48 2.31 17.43 10.78
CA VAL A 48 1.17 16.52 10.64
C VAL A 48 1.59 15.10 11.00
N ALA A 49 2.75 14.64 10.50
CA ALA A 49 3.31 13.35 10.85
C ALA A 49 3.59 13.24 12.36
N ARG A 50 4.18 14.28 12.97
CA ARG A 50 4.39 14.32 14.44
C ARG A 50 3.10 14.25 15.23
N PHE A 51 2.07 14.99 14.81
CA PHE A 51 0.75 14.94 15.44
C PHE A 51 0.18 13.51 15.36
N HIS A 52 0.23 12.91 14.16
CA HIS A 52 -0.27 11.55 13.94
C HIS A 52 0.47 10.53 14.81
N VAL A 53 1.81 10.57 14.85
CA VAL A 53 2.60 9.65 15.69
C VAL A 53 2.27 9.84 17.18
N LYS A 54 2.19 11.08 17.65
CA LYS A 54 1.88 11.39 19.06
C LYS A 54 0.51 10.86 19.50
N TYR A 55 -0.50 10.97 18.64
CA TYR A 55 -1.88 10.62 18.96
C TYR A 55 -2.33 9.31 18.29
N PHE A 56 -1.42 8.56 17.69
CA PHE A 56 -1.72 7.37 16.88
C PHE A 56 -2.70 6.40 17.54
N THR A 57 -2.46 6.03 18.82
CA THR A 57 -3.30 5.06 19.52
C THR A 57 -4.73 5.59 19.71
N ILE A 58 -4.88 6.86 20.10
CA ILE A 58 -6.19 7.48 20.27
C ILE A 58 -6.92 7.59 18.94
N LEU A 59 -6.25 8.12 17.90
CA LEU A 59 -6.81 8.24 16.57
C LEU A 59 -7.23 6.88 16.01
N LYS A 60 -6.39 5.86 16.17
CA LYS A 60 -6.73 4.49 15.75
C LYS A 60 -7.98 3.97 16.45
N VAL A 61 -8.06 4.06 17.77
CA VAL A 61 -9.23 3.58 18.52
C VAL A 61 -10.50 4.34 18.10
N MET A 62 -10.40 5.66 18.01
CA MET A 62 -11.55 6.50 17.65
C MET A 62 -11.99 6.28 16.20
N CYS A 63 -11.08 6.37 15.23
CA CYS A 63 -11.42 6.38 13.81
C CYS A 63 -11.59 4.97 13.23
N CYS A 64 -10.83 3.98 13.70
CA CYS A 64 -10.90 2.62 13.15
C CYS A 64 -11.90 1.71 13.87
N PHE A 65 -12.21 1.97 15.13
CA PHE A 65 -13.08 1.08 15.90
C PHE A 65 -14.34 1.77 16.39
N LEU A 66 -14.22 2.84 17.17
CA LEU A 66 -15.38 3.47 17.80
C LEU A 66 -16.31 4.12 16.77
N LEU A 67 -15.80 5.02 15.94
CA LEU A 67 -16.60 5.79 14.98
C LEU A 67 -17.39 4.88 14.01
N PRO A 68 -16.80 3.91 13.30
CA PRO A 68 -17.57 3.05 12.40
C PRO A 68 -18.57 2.15 13.14
N THR A 69 -18.29 1.73 14.38
CA THR A 69 -19.24 0.97 15.21
C THR A 69 -20.44 1.84 15.58
N VAL A 70 -20.19 3.06 16.07
CA VAL A 70 -21.26 4.03 16.41
C VAL A 70 -22.12 4.36 15.19
N ILE A 71 -21.50 4.64 14.04
CA ILE A 71 -22.23 4.90 12.80
C ILE A 71 -23.16 3.72 12.49
N MET A 72 -22.66 2.48 12.51
CA MET A 72 -23.48 1.29 12.20
C MET A 72 -24.68 1.15 13.15
N VAL A 73 -24.48 1.36 14.45
CA VAL A 73 -25.58 1.27 15.44
C VAL A 73 -26.65 2.33 15.18
N TYR A 74 -26.25 3.58 14.97
CA TYR A 74 -27.22 4.68 14.90
C TYR A 74 -27.81 4.91 13.50
N THR A 75 -27.10 4.58 12.42
CA THR A 75 -27.62 4.78 11.05
C THR A 75 -28.37 3.57 10.52
N TRP A 76 -27.92 2.35 10.85
CA TRP A 76 -28.55 1.11 10.39
C TRP A 76 -29.36 0.40 11.48
N HIS A 77 -29.44 0.99 12.68
CA HIS A 77 -30.18 0.47 13.82
C HIS A 77 -29.76 -0.95 14.25
N GLU A 78 -28.46 -1.25 14.06
CA GLU A 78 -27.91 -2.54 14.44
C GLU A 78 -27.62 -2.64 15.95
N SER A 79 -27.67 -3.86 16.46
CA SER A 79 -27.27 -4.10 17.85
C SER A 79 -25.78 -3.84 18.05
N TRP A 80 -25.40 -3.39 19.25
CA TRP A 80 -24.00 -3.16 19.62
C TRP A 80 -23.13 -4.42 19.41
N ALA A 81 -23.64 -5.61 19.73
CA ALA A 81 -22.91 -6.86 19.55
C ALA A 81 -22.55 -7.14 18.10
N ILE A 82 -23.52 -6.98 17.17
CA ILE A 82 -23.33 -7.16 15.73
C ILE A 82 -22.37 -6.07 15.19
N ALA A 83 -22.59 -4.81 15.57
CA ALA A 83 -21.76 -3.71 15.11
C ALA A 83 -20.29 -3.87 15.54
N ILE A 84 -20.04 -4.29 16.79
CA ILE A 84 -18.68 -4.59 17.26
C ILE A 84 -18.09 -5.77 16.50
N LEU A 85 -18.82 -6.87 16.34
CA LEU A 85 -18.33 -8.03 15.59
C LEU A 85 -17.93 -7.65 14.16
N ILE A 86 -18.79 -6.93 13.46
CA ILE A 86 -18.53 -6.56 12.06
C ILE A 86 -17.43 -5.52 11.96
N GLN A 87 -17.47 -4.43 12.72
CA GLN A 87 -16.55 -3.32 12.55
C GLN A 87 -15.17 -3.55 13.19
N CYS A 88 -15.12 -4.16 14.36
CA CYS A 88 -13.86 -4.35 15.07
C CYS A 88 -13.13 -5.65 14.73
N PHE A 89 -13.85 -6.66 14.21
CA PHE A 89 -13.23 -7.93 13.85
C PHE A 89 -13.30 -8.20 12.34
N VAL A 90 -14.48 -8.35 11.76
CA VAL A 90 -14.60 -8.78 10.35
C VAL A 90 -13.96 -7.75 9.41
N ARG A 91 -14.41 -6.49 9.46
CA ARG A 91 -13.87 -5.42 8.62
C ARG A 91 -12.36 -5.21 8.87
N TYR A 92 -11.94 -5.20 10.13
CA TYR A 92 -10.54 -4.97 10.48
C TYR A 92 -9.63 -6.09 9.96
N LEU A 93 -10.03 -7.36 10.13
CA LEU A 93 -9.27 -8.49 9.60
C LEU A 93 -9.23 -8.49 8.07
N LEU A 94 -10.34 -8.21 7.40
CA LEU A 94 -10.35 -8.09 5.94
C LEU A 94 -9.41 -7.00 5.44
N ASN A 95 -9.43 -5.81 6.05
CA ASN A 95 -8.51 -4.73 5.69
C ASN A 95 -7.05 -5.12 5.88
N LEU A 96 -6.70 -5.83 6.96
CA LEU A 96 -5.34 -6.33 7.16
C LEU A 96 -4.94 -7.29 6.05
N HIS A 97 -5.79 -8.26 5.71
CA HIS A 97 -5.52 -9.21 4.63
C HIS A 97 -5.40 -8.53 3.26
N PHE A 98 -6.23 -7.53 2.96
CA PHE A 98 -6.11 -6.76 1.72
C PHE A 98 -4.78 -5.98 1.65
N THR A 99 -4.36 -5.36 2.76
CA THR A 99 -3.06 -4.70 2.84
C THR A 99 -1.89 -5.69 2.70
N TRP A 100 -1.95 -6.83 3.39
CA TRP A 100 -0.90 -7.86 3.29
C TRP A 100 -0.87 -8.54 1.93
N ALA A 101 -1.97 -8.54 1.18
CA ALA A 101 -2.02 -9.05 -0.18
C ALA A 101 -1.09 -8.27 -1.14
N VAL A 102 -0.86 -6.99 -0.89
CA VAL A 102 0.11 -6.18 -1.66
C VAL A 102 1.51 -6.77 -1.53
N ASN A 103 1.94 -7.13 -0.31
CA ASN A 103 3.28 -7.68 -0.05
C ASN A 103 3.44 -9.15 -0.48
N SER A 104 2.37 -9.85 -0.74
CA SER A 104 2.37 -11.29 -1.05
C SER A 104 1.85 -11.60 -2.45
N PHE A 105 0.55 -11.42 -2.67
CA PHE A 105 -0.07 -11.72 -3.98
C PHE A 105 0.53 -10.88 -5.10
N ALA A 106 0.71 -9.55 -4.90
CA ALA A 106 1.25 -8.68 -5.92
C ALA A 106 2.77 -8.82 -6.13
N HIS A 107 3.47 -9.60 -5.31
CA HIS A 107 4.86 -10.00 -5.57
C HIS A 107 4.98 -11.39 -6.23
N LEU A 108 3.99 -12.28 -6.04
CA LEU A 108 4.06 -13.66 -6.52
C LEU A 108 3.30 -13.89 -7.81
N TRP A 109 2.12 -13.27 -7.97
CA TRP A 109 1.21 -13.54 -9.09
C TRP A 109 0.79 -12.26 -9.82
N GLY A 110 0.82 -12.32 -11.13
CA GLY A 110 0.47 -11.23 -12.03
C GLY A 110 1.44 -11.11 -13.19
N VAL A 111 1.45 -9.95 -13.84
CA VAL A 111 2.30 -9.64 -15.01
C VAL A 111 3.32 -8.54 -14.70
N THR A 112 4.39 -8.46 -15.50
CA THR A 112 5.47 -7.47 -15.32
C THR A 112 5.61 -6.57 -16.56
N PRO A 113 4.59 -5.72 -16.85
CA PRO A 113 4.59 -4.96 -18.10
C PRO A 113 5.69 -3.90 -18.17
N TYR A 114 6.18 -3.39 -17.05
CA TYR A 114 7.18 -2.31 -17.01
C TYR A 114 8.60 -2.80 -16.78
N ASP A 115 8.83 -3.63 -15.78
CA ASP A 115 10.15 -4.21 -15.53
C ASP A 115 10.04 -5.67 -15.05
N ARG A 116 10.48 -6.61 -15.91
CA ARG A 116 10.53 -8.05 -15.61
C ARG A 116 11.67 -8.44 -14.64
N ASN A 117 12.61 -7.52 -14.39
CA ASN A 117 13.74 -7.81 -13.51
C ASN A 117 13.42 -7.58 -12.03
N VAL A 118 12.26 -6.97 -11.73
CA VAL A 118 11.73 -6.82 -10.37
C VAL A 118 10.61 -7.85 -10.15
N LYS A 119 10.48 -8.34 -8.92
CA LYS A 119 9.45 -9.35 -8.59
C LYS A 119 8.03 -8.80 -8.49
N PRO A 120 7.81 -7.57 -7.97
CA PRO A 120 6.48 -6.98 -7.92
C PRO A 120 5.77 -7.02 -9.27
N LYS A 121 4.49 -7.35 -9.25
CA LYS A 121 3.66 -7.61 -10.42
C LYS A 121 2.41 -6.73 -10.44
N GLU A 122 1.86 -6.52 -11.63
CA GLU A 122 0.51 -5.98 -11.79
C GLU A 122 -0.49 -7.08 -11.45
N ASN A 123 -1.28 -6.88 -10.40
CA ASN A 123 -2.28 -7.85 -9.96
C ASN A 123 -3.65 -7.18 -9.81
N TRP A 124 -4.58 -7.48 -10.73
CA TRP A 124 -5.92 -6.90 -10.76
C TRP A 124 -6.74 -7.19 -9.50
N GLY A 125 -6.65 -8.42 -8.98
CA GLY A 125 -7.37 -8.81 -7.76
C GLY A 125 -6.96 -7.96 -6.57
N VAL A 126 -5.64 -7.78 -6.41
CA VAL A 126 -5.10 -6.91 -5.34
C VAL A 126 -5.49 -5.44 -5.59
N SER A 127 -5.45 -4.95 -6.83
CA SER A 127 -5.85 -3.58 -7.15
C SER A 127 -7.29 -3.27 -6.75
N ILE A 128 -8.21 -4.24 -6.95
CA ILE A 128 -9.62 -4.07 -6.55
C ILE A 128 -9.76 -4.00 -5.03
N VAL A 129 -9.18 -4.96 -4.29
CA VAL A 129 -9.39 -5.05 -2.84
C VAL A 129 -8.54 -4.06 -2.05
N ALA A 130 -7.39 -3.65 -2.57
CA ALA A 130 -6.46 -2.70 -1.95
C ALA A 130 -6.46 -1.32 -2.65
N MET A 131 -7.55 -0.96 -3.34
CA MET A 131 -7.80 0.38 -3.88
C MET A 131 -6.68 0.93 -4.77
N GLY A 132 -6.16 0.08 -5.68
CA GLY A 132 -5.14 0.46 -6.66
C GLY A 132 -3.71 0.01 -6.31
N GLU A 133 -3.45 -0.49 -5.10
CA GLU A 133 -2.11 -0.91 -4.67
C GLU A 133 -1.58 -2.16 -5.40
N GLY A 134 -2.41 -2.83 -6.20
CA GLY A 134 -1.99 -3.98 -7.01
C GLY A 134 -1.28 -3.61 -8.30
N TRP A 135 -1.18 -2.32 -8.66
CA TRP A 135 -0.34 -1.81 -9.76
C TRP A 135 1.12 -1.75 -9.32
N HIS A 136 1.64 -2.86 -8.86
CA HIS A 136 2.82 -2.92 -8.04
C HIS A 136 4.12 -3.00 -8.85
N ASN A 137 4.07 -3.50 -10.09
CA ASN A 137 5.20 -3.44 -11.02
C ASN A 137 5.48 -2.01 -11.47
N PHE A 138 4.44 -1.21 -11.76
CA PHE A 138 4.59 0.22 -12.03
C PHE A 138 5.20 0.95 -10.85
N HIS A 139 4.63 0.78 -9.66
CA HIS A 139 5.11 1.42 -8.44
C HIS A 139 6.60 1.13 -8.15
N HIS A 140 7.02 -0.12 -8.28
CA HIS A 140 8.43 -0.48 -8.06
C HIS A 140 9.37 -0.05 -9.21
N THR A 141 8.84 0.16 -10.41
CA THR A 141 9.62 0.67 -11.55
C THR A 141 9.77 2.20 -11.49
N PHE A 142 8.73 2.91 -11.06
CA PHE A 142 8.67 4.37 -10.95
C PHE A 142 8.27 4.81 -9.53
N PRO A 143 9.09 4.54 -8.50
CA PRO A 143 8.68 4.72 -7.09
C PRO A 143 8.45 6.19 -6.68
N TRP A 144 8.85 7.15 -7.50
CA TRP A 144 8.60 8.57 -7.28
C TRP A 144 7.27 9.07 -7.87
N ASP A 145 6.60 8.25 -8.72
CA ASP A 145 5.33 8.64 -9.30
C ASP A 145 4.21 8.54 -8.26
N TYR A 146 3.56 9.68 -7.95
CA TYR A 146 2.53 9.72 -6.91
C TYR A 146 1.27 8.94 -7.27
N LYS A 147 1.03 8.68 -8.56
CA LYS A 147 -0.12 7.91 -9.03
C LYS A 147 0.04 6.42 -8.78
N ALA A 148 1.28 5.95 -8.69
CA ALA A 148 1.63 4.53 -8.57
C ALA A 148 0.99 3.63 -9.65
N ALA A 149 0.42 4.19 -10.73
CA ALA A 149 -0.23 3.49 -11.84
C ALA A 149 -0.43 4.42 -13.05
N GLU A 150 -0.52 3.87 -14.26
CA GLU A 150 -0.93 4.60 -15.47
C GLU A 150 -2.46 4.69 -15.64
N LEU A 151 -3.24 4.11 -14.75
CA LEU A 151 -4.65 3.85 -14.95
C LEU A 151 -5.56 4.96 -14.40
N SER A 152 -6.83 4.92 -14.84
CA SER A 152 -7.83 5.93 -14.50
C SER A 152 -8.18 5.93 -13.00
N TYR A 153 -8.75 7.03 -12.51
CA TYR A 153 -9.21 7.23 -11.14
C TYR A 153 -10.16 6.16 -10.62
N PHE A 154 -10.95 5.51 -11.50
CA PHE A 154 -11.91 4.48 -11.09
C PHE A 154 -11.24 3.28 -10.40
N ILE A 155 -10.03 2.93 -10.82
CA ILE A 155 -9.26 1.80 -10.28
C ILE A 155 -8.06 2.25 -9.46
N ASN A 156 -7.95 3.56 -9.22
CA ASN A 156 -6.95 4.18 -8.36
C ASN A 156 -7.57 5.37 -7.60
N PRO A 157 -8.46 5.13 -6.64
CA PRO A 157 -9.13 6.18 -5.88
C PRO A 157 -8.17 7.01 -5.03
N THR A 158 -7.01 6.46 -4.65
CA THR A 158 -5.96 7.18 -3.93
C THR A 158 -5.45 8.37 -4.73
N THR A 159 -5.21 8.19 -6.03
CA THR A 159 -4.82 9.31 -6.93
C THR A 159 -5.91 10.37 -7.00
N LEU A 160 -7.18 9.98 -7.07
CA LEU A 160 -8.31 10.93 -7.07
C LEU A 160 -8.31 11.80 -5.80
N ILE A 161 -8.09 11.21 -4.63
CA ILE A 161 -8.06 11.93 -3.35
C ILE A 161 -6.85 12.89 -3.31
N ILE A 162 -5.68 12.46 -3.76
CA ILE A 162 -4.48 13.31 -3.82
C ILE A 162 -4.71 14.49 -4.77
N ASP A 163 -5.34 14.26 -5.92
CA ASP A 163 -5.65 15.32 -6.88
C ASP A 163 -6.69 16.29 -6.33
N ALA A 164 -7.70 15.81 -5.61
CA ALA A 164 -8.65 16.67 -4.92
C ALA A 164 -7.96 17.56 -3.85
N PHE A 165 -7.01 17.00 -3.09
CA PHE A 165 -6.21 17.79 -2.15
C PHE A 165 -5.30 18.80 -2.86
N ALA A 166 -4.80 18.48 -4.05
CA ALA A 166 -4.02 19.41 -4.84
C ALA A 166 -4.85 20.60 -5.33
N LEU A 167 -6.13 20.41 -5.65
CA LEU A 167 -7.02 21.51 -6.06
C LEU A 167 -7.20 22.55 -4.95
N ILE A 168 -7.12 22.15 -3.68
CA ILE A 168 -7.22 23.06 -2.53
C ILE A 168 -5.85 23.46 -1.95
N GLY A 169 -4.75 23.08 -2.62
CA GLY A 169 -3.39 23.44 -2.23
C GLY A 169 -2.78 22.63 -1.09
N TRP A 170 -3.41 21.51 -0.69
CA TRP A 170 -2.89 20.64 0.38
C TRP A 170 -1.90 19.60 -0.12
N ALA A 171 -1.95 19.23 -1.42
CA ALA A 171 -0.94 18.38 -2.05
C ALA A 171 -0.19 19.18 -3.12
N TYR A 172 1.13 19.18 -3.08
CA TYR A 172 2.02 19.91 -3.97
C TYR A 172 3.22 19.05 -4.36
N ASP A 173 4.08 19.52 -5.27
CA ASP A 173 5.29 18.82 -5.75
C ASP A 173 5.04 17.38 -6.21
N ARG A 174 3.88 17.13 -6.82
CA ARG A 174 3.49 15.82 -7.33
C ARG A 174 4.40 15.41 -8.47
N LYS A 175 5.25 14.43 -8.24
CA LYS A 175 6.17 13.88 -9.24
C LYS A 175 5.45 12.83 -10.09
N ILE A 176 5.67 12.87 -11.41
CA ILE A 176 5.08 11.95 -12.39
C ILE A 176 6.20 11.45 -13.32
N ALA A 177 6.20 10.17 -13.64
CA ALA A 177 7.06 9.62 -14.67
C ALA A 177 6.57 10.11 -16.05
N SER A 178 7.48 10.62 -16.89
CA SER A 178 7.09 11.07 -18.22
C SER A 178 6.71 9.90 -19.12
N THR A 179 5.74 10.11 -20.02
CA THR A 179 5.28 9.09 -20.98
C THR A 179 6.45 8.50 -21.78
N ASN A 180 7.38 9.34 -22.25
CA ASN A 180 8.56 8.89 -22.99
C ASN A 180 9.45 7.96 -22.13
N LEU A 181 9.60 8.23 -20.82
CA LEU A 181 10.35 7.38 -19.94
C LEU A 181 9.65 6.04 -19.74
N ILE A 182 8.34 6.07 -19.49
CA ILE A 182 7.54 4.86 -19.31
C ILE A 182 7.64 3.97 -20.55
N GLU A 183 7.42 4.52 -21.75
CA GLU A 183 7.52 3.79 -23.01
C GLU A 183 8.93 3.21 -23.23
N ALA A 184 9.98 3.98 -22.96
CA ALA A 184 11.36 3.53 -23.11
C ALA A 184 11.68 2.37 -22.15
N VAL A 185 11.27 2.46 -20.90
CA VAL A 185 11.47 1.41 -19.89
C VAL A 185 10.68 0.16 -20.26
N THR A 186 9.38 0.28 -20.56
CA THR A 186 8.50 -0.82 -20.96
C THR A 186 9.06 -1.56 -22.18
N LYS A 187 9.52 -0.84 -23.20
CA LYS A 187 10.11 -1.43 -24.40
C LYS A 187 11.37 -2.25 -24.11
N ASN A 188 12.20 -1.77 -23.20
CA ASN A 188 13.50 -2.38 -22.92
C ASN A 188 13.44 -3.46 -21.83
N ARG A 189 12.58 -3.32 -20.84
CA ARG A 189 12.54 -4.16 -19.63
C ARG A 189 11.21 -4.88 -19.42
N GLY A 190 10.12 -4.41 -20.03
CA GLY A 190 8.80 -5.01 -19.88
C GLY A 190 8.74 -6.43 -20.40
N GLU A 191 7.78 -7.19 -19.89
CA GLU A 191 7.41 -8.49 -20.40
C GLU A 191 6.76 -8.33 -21.77
N LYS A 192 7.24 -9.10 -22.76
CA LYS A 192 6.59 -9.13 -24.08
C LYS A 192 5.29 -9.91 -23.96
N ILE A 193 4.19 -9.22 -23.69
CA ILE A 193 2.87 -9.83 -23.77
C ILE A 193 2.60 -10.11 -25.24
N CYS A 194 2.66 -11.39 -25.62
CA CYS A 194 2.19 -11.81 -26.94
C CYS A 194 0.70 -11.41 -27.05
N LYS A 195 0.40 -10.47 -27.94
CA LYS A 195 -0.97 -10.09 -28.29
C LYS A 195 -1.63 -11.18 -29.12
#